data_6d24b17d735355d20a4056a957f5abcd
#
_entry.id   6d24b17d735355d20a4056a957f5abcd
#
_cell.length_a   1.000
_cell.length_b   1.000
_cell.length_c   1.000
_cell.angle_alpha   90.00
_cell.angle_beta   90.00
_cell.angle_gamma   90.00
#
_symmetry.space_group_name_H-M   'P 1'
#
loop_
_entity.id
_entity.type
_entity.pdbx_description
1 polymer ?
#
loop_
_entity_poly.entity_id
_entity_poly.type
_entity_poly.pdbx_seq_one_letter_code
_entity_poly.pdbx_strand_id
1 'polypeptide(L)'
;MSVRVLIIDDQDEFRRLLAHHVSTGFDSPSIAEYDPAARGRLPPDFSGSAYDAVLLGDTPGSDDGLAWLRDLSRRNGFPPIIYLLSDPTAEAEEAAVAAGARATLSGRKIDHVGLIDALRAAQSRSGQPTRPSPRVDEFSRATRFGEVSIRGYRYVSQLADNQASTVYLAESERTGEQVALKVLHQPPEDGSGAKTFDRFLREYQIAAAIEHPNIARVYDFGIADDHAYIAMEYFPKGDLRGQIKSGIHPLRALTFLRQMAEALVVLHGAGVLHRDLKPGNVMLRDESSVVLIDYGLSKHIELDVSITNVGEIFGTPYYMSPEQGHGKDTDARSDIYSLGIIYYETLMRRKPYVAGTPMQIIYKHAHSPLPELRAELKRFEGLLYNCIAKDPQRRYGSAEHLLDAARELERDEMER
;
A
#
# COMPACT_ATOMS: atom_id res chain seq x y z
N MET A 1 -10.03 5.52 22.70
CA MET A 1 -11.26 4.91 23.27
C MET A 1 -11.40 3.51 22.68
N SER A 2 -11.72 2.51 23.50
CA SER A 2 -11.95 1.14 23.01
C SER A 2 -13.34 1.06 22.36
N VAL A 3 -13.45 0.40 21.23
CA VAL A 3 -14.71 0.12 20.52
C VAL A 3 -14.79 -1.38 20.23
N ARG A 4 -15.99 -1.97 20.34
CA ARG A 4 -16.26 -3.37 19.99
C ARG A 4 -17.17 -3.39 18.78
N VAL A 5 -16.66 -3.88 17.65
CA VAL A 5 -17.36 -3.87 16.36
C VAL A 5 -17.57 -5.29 15.86
N LEU A 6 -18.78 -5.61 15.40
CA LEU A 6 -19.07 -6.82 14.64
C LEU A 6 -19.21 -6.45 13.18
N ILE A 7 -18.46 -7.11 12.32
CA ILE A 7 -18.49 -6.94 10.86
C ILE A 7 -19.20 -8.16 10.25
N ILE A 8 -20.29 -7.93 9.53
CA ILE A 8 -21.10 -8.97 8.87
C ILE A 8 -21.10 -8.71 7.37
N ASP A 9 -20.38 -9.52 6.63
CA ASP A 9 -20.30 -9.45 5.17
C ASP A 9 -19.86 -10.83 4.63
N ASP A 10 -20.24 -11.21 3.40
CA ASP A 10 -19.82 -12.47 2.80
C ASP A 10 -18.42 -12.40 2.14
N GLN A 11 -17.94 -11.20 1.82
CA GLN A 11 -16.64 -10.98 1.21
C GLN A 11 -15.55 -10.86 2.28
N ASP A 12 -14.71 -11.90 2.40
CA ASP A 12 -13.60 -11.94 3.38
C ASP A 12 -12.68 -10.72 3.31
N GLU A 13 -12.40 -10.27 2.10
CA GLU A 13 -11.54 -9.11 1.84
C GLU A 13 -12.15 -7.81 2.31
N PHE A 14 -13.43 -7.65 2.09
CA PHE A 14 -14.14 -6.47 2.52
C PHE A 14 -14.25 -6.42 4.04
N ARG A 15 -14.47 -7.58 4.72
CA ARG A 15 -14.40 -7.65 6.18
C ARG A 15 -13.03 -7.23 6.72
N ARG A 16 -11.93 -7.70 6.09
CA ARG A 16 -10.55 -7.31 6.49
C ARG A 16 -10.27 -5.84 6.28
N LEU A 17 -10.75 -5.25 5.18
CA LEU A 17 -10.64 -3.81 4.93
C LEU A 17 -11.33 -3.01 6.03
N LEU A 18 -12.58 -3.35 6.36
CA LEU A 18 -13.32 -2.72 7.44
C LEU A 18 -12.61 -2.89 8.79
N ALA A 19 -12.11 -4.09 9.09
CA ALA A 19 -11.35 -4.38 10.30
C ALA A 19 -10.08 -3.53 10.38
N HIS A 20 -9.38 -3.34 9.27
CA HIS A 20 -8.20 -2.45 9.22
C HIS A 20 -8.56 -1.00 9.54
N HIS A 21 -9.59 -0.44 8.90
CA HIS A 21 -10.04 0.92 9.17
C HIS A 21 -10.44 1.12 10.64
N VAL A 22 -11.14 0.15 11.22
CA VAL A 22 -11.51 0.19 12.64
C VAL A 22 -10.27 0.11 13.53
N SER A 23 -9.30 -0.74 13.19
CA SER A 23 -8.06 -0.91 13.95
C SER A 23 -7.19 0.34 13.96
N THR A 24 -7.16 1.08 12.85
CA THR A 24 -6.38 2.32 12.72
C THR A 24 -7.10 3.55 13.28
N GLY A 25 -8.43 3.51 13.40
CA GLY A 25 -9.24 4.62 13.88
C GLY A 25 -9.46 4.68 15.40
N PHE A 26 -9.13 3.61 16.14
CA PHE A 26 -9.32 3.49 17.58
C PHE A 26 -8.09 2.88 18.27
N ASP A 27 -7.78 3.31 19.51
CA ASP A 27 -6.54 2.92 20.21
C ASP A 27 -6.46 1.42 20.61
N SER A 28 -7.59 0.76 20.78
CA SER A 28 -7.65 -0.67 21.17
C SER A 28 -9.03 -1.24 20.82
N PRO A 29 -9.34 -1.41 19.53
CA PRO A 29 -10.62 -1.96 19.11
C PRO A 29 -10.68 -3.47 19.34
N SER A 30 -11.87 -3.98 19.63
CA SER A 30 -12.19 -5.40 19.58
C SER A 30 -13.07 -5.65 18.36
N ILE A 31 -12.61 -6.43 17.42
CA ILE A 31 -13.28 -6.67 16.15
C ILE A 31 -13.61 -8.14 16.04
N ALA A 32 -14.87 -8.43 15.71
CA ALA A 32 -15.33 -9.77 15.36
C ALA A 32 -15.85 -9.76 13.93
N GLU A 33 -15.52 -10.79 13.19
CA GLU A 33 -15.95 -10.98 11.82
C GLU A 33 -16.94 -12.14 11.72
N TYR A 34 -18.01 -11.94 10.95
CA TYR A 34 -19.02 -12.94 10.69
C TYR A 34 -19.22 -13.09 9.19
N ASP A 35 -19.06 -14.32 8.72
CA ASP A 35 -19.28 -14.70 7.33
C ASP A 35 -20.65 -15.38 7.17
N PRO A 36 -21.64 -14.70 6.57
CA PRO A 36 -22.95 -15.27 6.35
C PRO A 36 -22.98 -16.42 5.35
N ALA A 37 -22.09 -16.42 4.36
CA ALA A 37 -22.03 -17.49 3.36
C ALA A 37 -21.56 -18.82 3.97
N ALA A 38 -20.63 -18.76 4.94
CA ALA A 38 -20.11 -19.93 5.62
C ALA A 38 -20.96 -20.39 6.82
N ARG A 39 -21.63 -19.45 7.53
CA ARG A 39 -22.27 -19.70 8.83
C ARG A 39 -23.81 -19.55 8.82
N GLY A 40 -24.39 -19.06 7.74
CA GLY A 40 -25.81 -18.75 7.64
C GLY A 40 -26.22 -17.51 8.44
N ARG A 41 -27.51 -17.39 8.73
CA ARG A 41 -28.06 -16.27 9.54
C ARG A 41 -27.64 -16.35 11.01
N LEU A 42 -27.46 -15.19 11.63
CA LEU A 42 -27.24 -15.11 13.09
C LEU A 42 -28.39 -15.76 13.84
N PRO A 43 -28.11 -16.58 14.89
CA PRO A 43 -29.14 -17.22 15.69
C PRO A 43 -30.17 -16.23 16.23
N PRO A 44 -31.44 -16.61 16.37
CA PRO A 44 -32.51 -15.71 16.86
C PRO A 44 -32.23 -15.13 18.25
N ASP A 45 -31.52 -15.86 19.09
CA ASP A 45 -31.12 -15.49 20.47
C ASP A 45 -29.83 -14.66 20.52
N PHE A 46 -29.17 -14.43 19.40
CA PHE A 46 -27.98 -13.57 19.35
C PHE A 46 -28.37 -12.11 19.62
N SER A 47 -28.01 -11.61 20.80
CA SER A 47 -28.39 -10.26 21.26
C SER A 47 -27.49 -9.15 20.74
N GLY A 48 -26.28 -9.47 20.28
CA GLY A 48 -25.27 -8.49 19.88
C GLY A 48 -24.72 -7.61 21.01
N SER A 49 -25.16 -7.81 22.26
CA SER A 49 -24.83 -6.94 23.41
C SER A 49 -23.35 -6.87 23.77
N ALA A 50 -22.52 -7.76 23.19
CA ALA A 50 -21.07 -7.74 23.32
C ALA A 50 -20.42 -6.64 22.46
N TYR A 51 -21.16 -6.01 21.54
CA TYR A 51 -20.64 -5.04 20.57
C TYR A 51 -21.25 -3.66 20.80
N ASP A 52 -20.50 -2.64 20.40
CA ASP A 52 -20.92 -1.24 20.48
C ASP A 52 -21.53 -0.75 19.14
N ALA A 53 -21.18 -1.41 18.05
CA ALA A 53 -21.75 -1.18 16.71
C ALA A 53 -21.63 -2.44 15.82
N VAL A 54 -22.48 -2.51 14.80
CA VAL A 54 -22.44 -3.56 13.76
C VAL A 54 -22.28 -2.89 12.38
N LEU A 55 -21.34 -3.36 11.60
CA LEU A 55 -21.20 -3.08 10.17
C LEU A 55 -21.87 -4.22 9.42
N LEU A 56 -22.89 -3.93 8.62
CA LEU A 56 -23.67 -4.93 7.88
C LEU A 56 -23.65 -4.62 6.39
N GLY A 57 -23.11 -5.53 5.58
CA GLY A 57 -23.19 -5.48 4.12
C GLY A 57 -24.60 -5.66 3.58
N ASP A 58 -24.84 -5.17 2.38
CA ASP A 58 -26.16 -5.21 1.75
C ASP A 58 -26.51 -6.55 1.07
N THR A 59 -25.51 -7.44 0.90
CA THR A 59 -25.68 -8.79 0.33
C THR A 59 -25.06 -9.87 1.23
N PRO A 60 -25.55 -10.06 2.47
CA PRO A 60 -24.98 -11.06 3.36
C PRO A 60 -25.36 -12.47 2.90
N GLY A 61 -24.44 -13.17 2.26
CA GLY A 61 -24.69 -14.45 1.62
C GLY A 61 -25.55 -14.30 0.36
N SER A 62 -26.56 -15.12 0.22
CA SER A 62 -27.54 -15.03 -0.87
C SER A 62 -28.82 -14.28 -0.47
N ASP A 63 -28.85 -13.70 0.72
CA ASP A 63 -30.04 -13.11 1.31
C ASP A 63 -30.16 -11.60 1.02
N ASP A 64 -31.39 -11.07 1.11
CA ASP A 64 -31.66 -9.63 1.08
C ASP A 64 -31.12 -8.97 2.37
N GLY A 65 -30.12 -8.11 2.24
CA GLY A 65 -29.51 -7.37 3.34
C GLY A 65 -30.48 -6.48 4.10
N LEU A 66 -31.47 -5.90 3.43
CA LEU A 66 -32.55 -5.16 4.09
C LEU A 66 -33.44 -6.06 4.98
N ALA A 67 -33.61 -7.35 4.62
CA ALA A 67 -34.33 -8.30 5.46
C ALA A 67 -33.50 -8.64 6.73
N TRP A 68 -32.18 -8.76 6.59
CA TRP A 68 -31.29 -8.91 7.75
C TRP A 68 -31.33 -7.68 8.66
N LEU A 69 -31.23 -6.50 8.08
CA LEU A 69 -31.27 -5.23 8.80
C LEU A 69 -32.57 -5.10 9.60
N ARG A 70 -33.72 -5.39 9.00
CA ARG A 70 -35.04 -5.37 9.66
C ARG A 70 -35.13 -6.37 10.82
N ASP A 71 -34.59 -7.57 10.64
CA ASP A 71 -34.60 -8.60 11.68
C ASP A 71 -33.72 -8.18 12.86
N LEU A 72 -32.47 -7.78 12.60
CA LEU A 72 -31.51 -7.41 13.62
C LEU A 72 -31.92 -6.14 14.37
N SER A 73 -32.42 -5.13 13.68
CA SER A 73 -32.85 -3.86 14.29
C SER A 73 -34.08 -3.99 15.22
N ARG A 74 -34.88 -5.07 15.02
CA ARG A 74 -36.04 -5.36 15.89
C ARG A 74 -35.68 -6.12 17.16
N ARG A 75 -34.47 -6.67 17.25
CA ARG A 75 -34.01 -7.42 18.43
C ARG A 75 -33.79 -6.45 19.60
N ASN A 76 -34.33 -6.79 20.74
CA ASN A 76 -34.28 -5.90 21.91
C ASN A 76 -32.84 -5.68 22.38
N GLY A 77 -32.41 -4.42 22.45
CA GLY A 77 -31.05 -4.05 22.87
C GLY A 77 -29.94 -4.37 21.84
N PHE A 78 -30.28 -4.66 20.59
CA PHE A 78 -29.28 -4.87 19.55
C PHE A 78 -28.47 -3.58 19.30
N PRO A 79 -27.14 -3.67 19.10
CA PRO A 79 -26.31 -2.49 18.87
C PRO A 79 -26.69 -1.75 17.58
N PRO A 80 -26.37 -0.45 17.48
CA PRO A 80 -26.64 0.33 16.27
C PRO A 80 -25.94 -0.30 15.05
N ILE A 81 -26.68 -0.35 13.94
CA ILE A 81 -26.23 -0.96 12.68
C ILE A 81 -25.86 0.15 11.70
N ILE A 82 -24.64 0.12 11.20
CA ILE A 82 -24.18 0.90 10.05
C ILE A 82 -24.30 -0.01 8.84
N TYR A 83 -25.13 0.39 7.87
CA TYR A 83 -25.45 -0.42 6.70
C TYR A 83 -24.62 0.01 5.50
N LEU A 84 -23.98 -0.96 4.85
CA LEU A 84 -23.02 -0.74 3.78
C LEU A 84 -23.68 -1.07 2.44
N LEU A 85 -23.94 -0.05 1.62
CA LEU A 85 -24.62 -0.15 0.35
C LEU A 85 -23.62 -0.36 -0.80
N SER A 86 -23.78 -1.41 -1.57
CA SER A 86 -23.01 -1.65 -2.81
C SER A 86 -23.33 -0.62 -3.90
N ASP A 87 -24.57 -0.15 -3.94
CA ASP A 87 -25.03 0.89 -4.87
C ASP A 87 -25.85 1.97 -4.11
N PRO A 88 -25.19 3.05 -3.62
CA PRO A 88 -25.85 4.06 -2.82
C PRO A 88 -26.69 4.98 -3.69
N THR A 89 -27.99 4.72 -3.74
CA THR A 89 -29.00 5.64 -4.28
C THR A 89 -29.79 6.25 -3.13
N ALA A 90 -30.38 7.43 -3.34
CA ALA A 90 -31.22 8.08 -2.34
C ALA A 90 -32.36 7.17 -1.87
N GLU A 91 -32.95 6.40 -2.77
CA GLU A 91 -34.01 5.42 -2.47
C GLU A 91 -33.49 4.26 -1.61
N ALA A 92 -32.27 3.75 -1.89
CA ALA A 92 -31.65 2.66 -1.12
C ALA A 92 -31.27 3.12 0.29
N GLU A 93 -30.76 4.34 0.44
CA GLU A 93 -30.45 4.96 1.73
C GLU A 93 -31.71 5.17 2.57
N GLU A 94 -32.79 5.72 1.98
CA GLU A 94 -34.07 5.87 2.67
C GLU A 94 -34.66 4.53 3.10
N ALA A 95 -34.60 3.51 2.24
CA ALA A 95 -35.05 2.16 2.55
C ALA A 95 -34.24 1.53 3.70
N ALA A 96 -32.94 1.71 3.75
CA ALA A 96 -32.09 1.23 4.82
C ALA A 96 -32.37 1.92 6.16
N VAL A 97 -32.53 3.24 6.15
CA VAL A 97 -32.92 3.99 7.35
C VAL A 97 -34.31 3.56 7.86
N ALA A 98 -35.28 3.40 6.95
CA ALA A 98 -36.61 2.89 7.30
C ALA A 98 -36.57 1.44 7.83
N ALA A 99 -35.60 0.63 7.41
CA ALA A 99 -35.36 -0.73 7.90
C ALA A 99 -34.65 -0.78 9.26
N GLY A 100 -34.12 0.34 9.75
CA GLY A 100 -33.52 0.46 11.08
C GLY A 100 -32.01 0.69 11.10
N ALA A 101 -31.39 1.05 9.95
CA ALA A 101 -30.00 1.48 9.94
C ALA A 101 -29.81 2.77 10.73
N ARG A 102 -28.75 2.82 11.53
CA ARG A 102 -28.35 4.03 12.26
C ARG A 102 -27.65 5.03 11.33
N ALA A 103 -26.90 4.51 10.39
CA ALA A 103 -26.23 5.24 9.31
C ALA A 103 -26.10 4.33 8.09
N THR A 104 -25.96 4.92 6.92
CA THR A 104 -25.63 4.25 5.67
C THR A 104 -24.28 4.74 5.17
N LEU A 105 -23.46 3.84 4.64
CA LEU A 105 -22.22 4.18 3.97
C LEU A 105 -22.16 3.44 2.63
N SER A 106 -21.48 4.04 1.65
CA SER A 106 -21.20 3.36 0.39
C SER A 106 -20.18 2.24 0.61
N GLY A 107 -20.56 1.00 0.34
CA GLY A 107 -19.66 -0.15 0.38
C GLY A 107 -18.56 -0.08 -0.68
N ARG A 108 -18.83 0.60 -1.81
CA ARG A 108 -17.84 0.84 -2.88
C ARG A 108 -16.94 2.06 -2.63
N LYS A 109 -17.33 2.95 -1.71
CA LYS A 109 -16.66 4.24 -1.44
C LYS A 109 -16.43 4.43 0.07
N ILE A 110 -15.98 3.36 0.76
CA ILE A 110 -15.65 3.48 2.18
C ILE A 110 -14.35 4.26 2.30
N ASP A 111 -14.44 5.45 2.89
CA ASP A 111 -13.30 6.19 3.38
C ASP A 111 -13.13 6.00 4.89
N HIS A 112 -11.88 6.07 5.35
CA HIS A 112 -11.53 5.86 6.76
C HIS A 112 -12.29 6.82 7.69
N VAL A 113 -12.33 8.10 7.33
CA VAL A 113 -12.93 9.15 8.17
C VAL A 113 -14.43 8.95 8.30
N GLY A 114 -15.12 8.71 7.17
CA GLY A 114 -16.57 8.49 7.17
C GLY A 114 -16.97 7.26 7.99
N LEU A 115 -16.19 6.17 7.91
CA LEU A 115 -16.46 4.96 8.71
C LEU A 115 -16.22 5.21 10.19
N ILE A 116 -15.11 5.86 10.57
CA ILE A 116 -14.79 6.14 11.97
C ILE A 116 -15.79 7.13 12.58
N ASP A 117 -16.22 8.14 11.84
CA ASP A 117 -17.22 9.10 12.31
C ASP A 117 -18.59 8.43 12.49
N ALA A 118 -18.98 7.54 11.57
CA ALA A 118 -20.21 6.76 11.73
C ALA A 118 -20.17 5.85 12.97
N LEU A 119 -19.03 5.21 13.23
CA LEU A 119 -18.83 4.37 14.43
C LEU A 119 -18.86 5.21 15.72
N ARG A 120 -18.21 6.39 15.73
CA ARG A 120 -18.25 7.32 16.90
C ARG A 120 -19.66 7.85 17.16
N ALA A 121 -20.38 8.21 16.09
CA ALA A 121 -21.79 8.63 16.20
C ALA A 121 -22.70 7.50 16.69
N ALA A 122 -22.41 6.25 16.34
CA ALA A 122 -23.13 5.09 16.84
C ALA A 122 -22.90 4.83 18.35
N GLN A 123 -21.69 5.12 18.87
CA GLN A 123 -21.37 4.99 20.30
C GLN A 123 -22.07 6.04 21.21
N SER A 124 -22.38 7.21 20.68
CA SER A 124 -23.05 8.26 21.45
C SER A 124 -24.50 7.85 21.74
N ARG A 125 -24.80 7.43 22.99
CA ARG A 125 -26.12 7.02 23.49
C ARG A 125 -27.05 8.23 23.61
N SER A 126 -27.52 8.82 22.53
CA SER A 126 -28.67 9.71 22.55
C SER A 126 -29.70 9.22 21.54
N GLY A 127 -30.78 8.69 22.08
CA GLY A 127 -31.86 8.13 21.28
C GLY A 127 -32.61 9.18 20.49
N GLN A 128 -32.32 9.25 19.23
CA GLN A 128 -33.22 9.58 18.13
C GLN A 128 -32.51 9.25 16.81
N PRO A 129 -33.20 8.68 15.79
CA PRO A 129 -32.65 8.59 14.47
C PRO A 129 -32.39 10.00 13.98
N THR A 130 -31.14 10.42 13.93
CA THR A 130 -30.77 11.66 13.27
C THR A 130 -30.99 11.43 11.76
N ARG A 131 -31.97 12.16 11.18
CA ARG A 131 -31.94 12.53 9.76
C ARG A 131 -30.52 12.96 9.45
N PRO A 132 -30.01 12.70 8.23
CA PRO A 132 -28.72 13.25 7.84
C PRO A 132 -28.75 14.75 8.17
N SER A 133 -28.02 15.12 9.19
CA SER A 133 -27.92 16.52 9.59
C SER A 133 -27.19 17.26 8.48
N PRO A 134 -27.77 18.31 7.91
CA PRO A 134 -27.07 19.15 6.93
C PRO A 134 -26.01 20.05 7.59
N ARG A 135 -25.34 19.60 8.65
CA ARG A 135 -24.34 20.37 9.41
C ARG A 135 -23.10 19.60 9.81
N VAL A 136 -22.68 18.60 9.02
CA VAL A 136 -21.29 18.09 9.06
C VAL A 136 -20.38 18.90 8.12
N ASP A 137 -20.92 19.90 7.46
CA ASP A 137 -20.30 20.66 6.37
C ASP A 137 -19.35 21.80 6.78
N GLU A 138 -19.02 21.97 8.07
CA GLU A 138 -18.12 23.07 8.42
C GLU A 138 -16.67 22.67 8.72
N PHE A 139 -16.35 21.37 8.88
CA PHE A 139 -14.99 20.96 9.25
C PHE A 139 -14.30 19.94 8.34
N SER A 140 -14.98 19.34 7.38
CA SER A 140 -14.35 18.49 6.36
C SER A 140 -14.88 18.82 4.98
N ARG A 141 -14.43 19.94 4.42
CA ARG A 141 -14.55 20.15 2.99
C ARG A 141 -13.65 19.13 2.30
N ALA A 142 -14.27 18.21 1.54
CA ALA A 142 -13.50 17.34 0.69
C ALA A 142 -12.54 18.17 -0.16
N THR A 143 -11.24 17.97 0.01
CA THR A 143 -10.23 18.69 -0.75
C THR A 143 -10.02 17.98 -2.07
N ARG A 144 -10.04 18.70 -3.18
CA ARG A 144 -9.78 18.13 -4.50
C ARG A 144 -8.30 17.93 -4.72
N PHE A 145 -7.94 16.71 -5.12
CA PHE A 145 -6.63 16.31 -5.60
C PHE A 145 -6.75 16.00 -7.10
N GLY A 146 -6.56 17.02 -7.94
CA GLY A 146 -6.95 16.97 -9.33
C GLY A 146 -8.46 16.86 -9.48
N GLU A 147 -8.96 15.75 -10.06
CA GLU A 147 -10.39 15.45 -10.21
C GLU A 147 -10.98 14.69 -9.02
N VAL A 148 -10.13 14.12 -8.13
CA VAL A 148 -10.53 13.25 -7.03
C VAL A 148 -10.75 14.03 -5.75
N SER A 149 -11.82 13.72 -5.04
CA SER A 149 -12.18 14.34 -3.76
C SER A 149 -11.91 13.33 -2.62
N ILE A 150 -10.85 13.57 -1.84
CA ILE A 150 -10.46 12.71 -0.71
C ILE A 150 -10.70 13.47 0.59
N ARG A 151 -11.50 12.87 1.50
CA ARG A 151 -11.80 13.46 2.81
C ARG A 151 -10.67 13.16 3.79
N GLY A 152 -10.52 14.05 4.79
CA GLY A 152 -9.54 13.89 5.86
C GLY A 152 -8.13 14.34 5.50
N TYR A 153 -7.92 14.85 4.28
CA TYR A 153 -6.66 15.35 3.80
C TYR A 153 -6.80 16.72 3.15
N ARG A 154 -5.92 17.64 3.51
CA ARG A 154 -5.84 18.97 2.91
C ARG A 154 -4.70 19.00 1.89
N TYR A 155 -4.98 19.41 0.67
CA TYR A 155 -3.99 19.58 -0.39
C TYR A 155 -2.95 20.65 -0.03
N VAL A 156 -1.68 20.34 -0.26
CA VAL A 156 -0.57 21.29 -0.11
C VAL A 156 0.09 21.53 -1.47
N SER A 157 0.58 20.49 -2.15
CA SER A 157 1.21 20.60 -3.46
C SER A 157 1.24 19.27 -4.18
N GLN A 158 1.50 19.29 -5.49
CA GLN A 158 1.78 18.07 -6.25
C GLN A 158 3.28 17.75 -6.18
N LEU A 159 3.62 16.52 -5.84
CA LEU A 159 5.01 16.04 -5.73
C LEU A 159 5.49 15.34 -7.00
N ALA A 160 4.63 14.53 -7.61
CA ALA A 160 4.94 13.78 -8.82
C ALA A 160 3.67 13.50 -9.61
N ASP A 161 3.86 13.31 -10.92
CA ASP A 161 2.80 12.89 -11.84
C ASP A 161 3.39 11.94 -12.88
N ASN A 162 2.73 10.81 -13.10
CA ASN A 162 3.10 9.82 -14.10
C ASN A 162 1.83 9.18 -14.68
N GLN A 163 1.97 8.30 -15.66
CA GLN A 163 0.83 7.68 -16.35
C GLN A 163 -0.05 6.82 -15.44
N ALA A 164 0.50 6.24 -14.38
CA ALA A 164 -0.22 5.33 -13.49
C ALA A 164 -0.79 6.01 -12.23
N SER A 165 -0.16 7.10 -11.77
CA SER A 165 -0.55 7.76 -10.51
C SER A 165 -0.04 9.19 -10.42
N THR A 166 -0.74 10.00 -9.66
CA THR A 166 -0.28 11.32 -9.19
C THR A 166 -0.02 11.25 -7.69
N VAL A 167 1.11 11.81 -7.24
CA VAL A 167 1.45 11.90 -5.81
C VAL A 167 1.35 13.34 -5.36
N TYR A 168 0.61 13.56 -4.28
CA TYR A 168 0.41 14.87 -3.67
C TYR A 168 1.06 14.93 -2.30
N LEU A 169 1.57 16.09 -1.92
CA LEU A 169 1.79 16.45 -0.53
C LEU A 169 0.45 16.89 0.03
N ALA A 170 0.01 16.26 1.09
CA ALA A 170 -1.20 16.58 1.81
C ALA A 170 -0.94 16.69 3.31
N GLU A 171 -1.84 17.34 4.03
CA GLU A 171 -1.83 17.39 5.48
C GLU A 171 -3.05 16.65 6.01
N SER A 172 -2.83 15.70 6.91
CA SER A 172 -3.90 14.98 7.58
C SER A 172 -4.69 15.94 8.48
N GLU A 173 -5.98 16.11 8.24
CA GLU A 173 -6.84 16.96 9.07
C GLU A 173 -6.98 16.45 10.51
N ARG A 174 -6.75 15.15 10.72
CA ARG A 174 -6.84 14.51 12.04
C ARG A 174 -5.59 14.76 12.89
N THR A 175 -4.38 14.65 12.29
CA THR A 175 -3.11 14.72 13.03
C THR A 175 -2.33 16.00 12.79
N GLY A 176 -2.63 16.75 11.72
CA GLY A 176 -1.84 17.88 11.26
C GLY A 176 -0.51 17.48 10.61
N GLU A 177 -0.25 16.19 10.45
CA GLU A 177 0.99 15.69 9.87
C GLU A 177 0.94 15.75 8.33
N GLN A 178 2.10 16.01 7.74
CA GLN A 178 2.28 15.93 6.30
C GLN A 178 2.40 14.47 5.85
N VAL A 179 1.67 14.12 4.80
CA VAL A 179 1.66 12.81 4.18
C VAL A 179 1.89 12.89 2.68
N ALA A 180 2.46 11.86 2.09
CA ALA A 180 2.44 11.66 0.65
C ALA A 180 1.16 10.90 0.30
N LEU A 181 0.27 11.53 -0.48
CA LEU A 181 -0.99 10.96 -0.92
C LEU A 181 -0.88 10.56 -2.38
N LYS A 182 -0.75 9.26 -2.64
CA LYS A 182 -0.69 8.69 -3.99
C LYS A 182 -2.10 8.35 -4.45
N VAL A 183 -2.51 8.92 -5.56
CA VAL A 183 -3.80 8.67 -6.22
C VAL A 183 -3.54 7.93 -7.52
N LEU A 184 -4.13 6.75 -7.67
CA LEU A 184 -3.96 5.94 -8.87
C LEU A 184 -4.93 6.42 -9.95
N HIS A 185 -4.44 6.50 -11.20
CA HIS A 185 -5.30 6.75 -12.34
C HIS A 185 -6.15 5.51 -12.60
N GLN A 186 -7.38 5.72 -13.06
CA GLN A 186 -8.26 4.61 -13.42
C GLN A 186 -7.64 3.78 -14.54
N PRO A 187 -7.70 2.44 -14.48
CA PRO A 187 -7.42 1.64 -15.66
C PRO A 187 -8.44 1.96 -16.76
N PRO A 188 -8.07 1.84 -18.05
CA PRO A 188 -9.02 2.00 -19.16
C PRO A 188 -10.25 1.12 -18.96
N GLU A 189 -11.42 1.56 -19.43
CA GLU A 189 -12.75 0.92 -19.29
C GLU A 189 -12.84 -0.41 -20.03
N ASP A 190 -12.12 -1.44 -19.61
CA ASP A 190 -12.20 -2.80 -20.16
C ASP A 190 -13.06 -3.77 -19.32
N GLY A 191 -13.80 -3.24 -18.34
CA GLY A 191 -14.68 -4.03 -17.47
C GLY A 191 -13.97 -4.83 -16.37
N SER A 192 -12.66 -4.74 -16.24
CA SER A 192 -11.87 -5.43 -15.21
C SER A 192 -11.67 -4.62 -13.92
N GLY A 193 -12.13 -3.37 -13.88
CA GLY A 193 -11.83 -2.39 -12.84
C GLY A 193 -12.07 -2.86 -11.40
N ALA A 194 -13.21 -3.52 -11.13
CA ALA A 194 -13.51 -4.00 -9.77
C ALA A 194 -12.50 -5.03 -9.27
N LYS A 195 -12.11 -6.00 -10.12
CA LYS A 195 -11.11 -7.02 -9.75
C LYS A 195 -9.72 -6.43 -9.54
N THR A 196 -9.40 -5.35 -10.23
CA THR A 196 -8.13 -4.64 -10.12
C THR A 196 -8.05 -3.89 -8.78
N PHE A 197 -9.14 -3.24 -8.35
CA PHE A 197 -9.22 -2.56 -7.06
C PHE A 197 -9.18 -3.53 -5.88
N ASP A 198 -9.90 -4.66 -5.93
CA ASP A 198 -9.88 -5.67 -4.88
C ASP A 198 -8.47 -6.24 -4.67
N ARG A 199 -7.75 -6.47 -5.77
CA ARG A 199 -6.37 -6.95 -5.72
C ARG A 199 -5.43 -5.90 -5.15
N PHE A 200 -5.60 -4.62 -5.54
CA PHE A 200 -4.88 -3.49 -4.97
C PHE A 200 -5.07 -3.40 -3.44
N LEU A 201 -6.30 -3.47 -2.97
CA LEU A 201 -6.61 -3.41 -1.54
C LEU A 201 -5.94 -4.54 -0.75
N ARG A 202 -5.92 -5.78 -1.29
CA ARG A 202 -5.23 -6.91 -0.65
C ARG A 202 -3.72 -6.69 -0.48
N GLU A 203 -3.06 -6.22 -1.53
CA GLU A 203 -1.62 -6.00 -1.50
C GLU A 203 -1.26 -4.89 -0.51
N TYR A 204 -2.09 -3.84 -0.43
CA TYR A 204 -1.91 -2.78 0.55
C TYR A 204 -2.21 -3.18 1.98
N GLN A 205 -3.12 -4.10 2.24
CA GLN A 205 -3.34 -4.64 3.59
C GLN A 205 -2.08 -5.29 4.16
N ILE A 206 -1.37 -6.08 3.35
CA ILE A 206 -0.10 -6.68 3.75
C ILE A 206 0.94 -5.58 3.98
N ALA A 207 1.02 -4.61 3.05
CA ALA A 207 1.93 -3.49 3.13
C ALA A 207 1.72 -2.62 4.38
N ALA A 208 0.47 -2.31 4.70
CA ALA A 208 0.09 -1.49 5.86
C ALA A 208 0.38 -2.16 7.21
N ALA A 209 0.45 -3.50 7.24
CA ALA A 209 0.77 -4.26 8.45
C ALA A 209 2.29 -4.33 8.73
N ILE A 210 3.13 -3.90 7.79
CA ILE A 210 4.59 -3.98 7.95
C ILE A 210 5.11 -2.71 8.63
N GLU A 211 5.68 -2.86 9.81
CA GLU A 211 6.37 -1.80 10.53
C GLU A 211 7.88 -2.08 10.58
N HIS A 212 8.66 -1.22 9.92
CA HIS A 212 10.13 -1.31 9.95
C HIS A 212 10.74 0.08 9.72
N PRO A 213 11.88 0.44 10.36
CA PRO A 213 12.49 1.76 10.21
C PRO A 213 12.91 2.11 8.77
N ASN A 214 13.18 1.12 7.93
CA ASN A 214 13.59 1.31 6.54
C ASN A 214 12.48 0.97 5.52
N ILE A 215 11.22 0.88 5.96
CA ILE A 215 10.03 0.73 5.13
C ILE A 215 9.09 1.90 5.44
N ALA A 216 8.54 2.55 4.42
CA ALA A 216 7.61 3.65 4.60
C ALA A 216 6.31 3.18 5.25
N ARG A 217 5.84 3.94 6.24
CA ARG A 217 4.54 3.66 6.85
C ARG A 217 3.42 4.01 5.88
N VAL A 218 2.45 3.12 5.78
CA VAL A 218 1.16 3.39 5.16
C VAL A 218 0.20 3.77 6.29
N TYR A 219 -0.36 4.97 6.22
CA TYR A 219 -1.28 5.49 7.25
C TYR A 219 -2.73 5.19 6.93
N ASP A 220 -3.05 5.18 5.64
CA ASP A 220 -4.41 4.98 5.14
C ASP A 220 -4.40 4.59 3.67
N PHE A 221 -5.41 3.88 3.23
CA PHE A 221 -5.66 3.57 1.84
C PHE A 221 -7.16 3.33 1.62
N GLY A 222 -7.64 3.59 0.41
CA GLY A 222 -9.07 3.44 0.12
C GLY A 222 -9.40 3.77 -1.32
N ILE A 223 -10.68 3.92 -1.57
CA ILE A 223 -11.26 4.32 -2.86
C ILE A 223 -12.06 5.60 -2.66
N ALA A 224 -11.78 6.62 -3.47
CA ALA A 224 -12.49 7.88 -3.50
C ALA A 224 -12.74 8.28 -4.95
N ASP A 225 -13.99 8.64 -5.30
CA ASP A 225 -14.41 9.01 -6.68
C ASP A 225 -13.88 8.03 -7.74
N ASP A 226 -14.03 6.72 -7.48
CA ASP A 226 -13.56 5.59 -8.32
C ASP A 226 -12.04 5.53 -8.54
N HIS A 227 -11.26 6.25 -7.73
CA HIS A 227 -9.80 6.20 -7.72
C HIS A 227 -9.30 5.55 -6.43
N ALA A 228 -8.34 4.65 -6.56
CA ALA A 228 -7.63 4.15 -5.38
C ALA A 228 -6.62 5.20 -4.89
N TYR A 229 -6.52 5.36 -3.58
CA TYR A 229 -5.53 6.24 -2.98
C TYR A 229 -4.78 5.55 -1.84
N ILE A 230 -3.59 6.06 -1.56
CA ILE A 230 -2.74 5.62 -0.45
C ILE A 230 -2.14 6.84 0.20
N ALA A 231 -2.31 6.97 1.51
CA ALA A 231 -1.64 7.95 2.33
C ALA A 231 -0.46 7.30 3.05
N MET A 232 0.74 7.79 2.83
CA MET A 232 1.96 7.22 3.36
C MET A 232 2.89 8.30 3.94
N GLU A 233 3.92 7.86 4.64
CA GLU A 233 4.96 8.72 5.21
C GLU A 233 5.58 9.63 4.14
N TYR A 234 5.70 10.92 4.46
CA TYR A 234 6.33 11.92 3.59
C TYR A 234 7.79 12.12 3.96
N PHE A 235 8.65 12.21 2.95
CA PHE A 235 10.09 12.37 3.10
C PHE A 235 10.57 13.69 2.48
N PRO A 236 10.71 14.77 3.26
CA PRO A 236 11.06 16.09 2.73
C PRO A 236 12.49 16.16 2.16
N LYS A 237 13.37 15.23 2.51
CA LYS A 237 14.75 15.16 1.97
C LYS A 237 14.82 14.55 0.58
N GLY A 238 13.69 14.08 0.05
CA GLY A 238 13.61 13.47 -1.27
C GLY A 238 14.22 12.08 -1.34
N ASP A 239 14.60 11.67 -2.54
CA ASP A 239 15.07 10.33 -2.85
C ASP A 239 16.59 10.22 -3.04
N LEU A 240 17.06 8.98 -3.17
CA LEU A 240 18.49 8.66 -3.30
C LEU A 240 19.13 9.22 -4.59
N ARG A 241 18.36 9.54 -5.64
CA ARG A 241 18.86 10.12 -6.89
C ARG A 241 19.65 11.41 -6.65
N GLY A 242 19.14 12.27 -5.75
CA GLY A 242 19.79 13.52 -5.37
C GLY A 242 21.16 13.27 -4.73
N GLN A 243 21.25 12.33 -3.81
CA GLN A 243 22.47 11.97 -3.11
C GLN A 243 23.51 11.31 -4.04
N ILE A 244 23.07 10.43 -4.95
CA ILE A 244 23.95 9.81 -5.95
C ILE A 244 24.61 10.89 -6.82
N LYS A 245 23.85 11.89 -7.27
CA LYS A 245 24.40 13.00 -8.07
C LYS A 245 25.45 13.81 -7.30
N SER A 246 25.19 14.11 -6.03
CA SER A 246 26.12 14.84 -5.16
C SER A 246 27.35 14.02 -4.79
N GLY A 247 27.24 12.69 -4.81
CA GLY A 247 28.27 11.74 -4.41
C GLY A 247 28.11 11.30 -2.96
N ILE A 248 28.19 10.00 -2.76
CA ILE A 248 28.05 9.35 -1.45
C ILE A 248 29.38 8.70 -1.09
N HIS A 249 29.81 8.89 0.15
CA HIS A 249 31.01 8.20 0.64
C HIS A 249 30.80 6.67 0.60
N PRO A 250 31.79 5.86 0.18
CA PRO A 250 31.59 4.41 -0.02
C PRO A 250 31.07 3.66 1.21
N LEU A 251 31.50 4.01 2.42
CA LEU A 251 30.99 3.40 3.65
C LEU A 251 29.53 3.74 3.89
N ARG A 252 29.13 4.98 3.62
CA ARG A 252 27.71 5.38 3.68
C ARG A 252 26.87 4.66 2.62
N ALA A 253 27.43 4.42 1.43
CA ALA A 253 26.78 3.61 0.41
C ALA A 253 26.56 2.16 0.89
N LEU A 254 27.53 1.59 1.61
CA LEU A 254 27.41 0.28 2.25
C LEU A 254 26.36 0.26 3.35
N THR A 255 26.32 1.28 4.21
CA THR A 255 25.27 1.45 5.23
C THR A 255 23.88 1.52 4.59
N PHE A 256 23.71 2.25 3.49
CA PHE A 256 22.43 2.31 2.77
C PHE A 256 22.05 0.96 2.15
N LEU A 257 23.01 0.24 1.57
CA LEU A 257 22.80 -1.13 1.09
C LEU A 257 22.28 -2.03 2.21
N ARG A 258 22.94 -2.00 3.37
CA ARG A 258 22.56 -2.80 4.56
C ARG A 258 21.13 -2.47 5.01
N GLN A 259 20.77 -1.20 5.12
CA GLN A 259 19.44 -0.76 5.53
C GLN A 259 18.35 -1.22 4.52
N MET A 260 18.64 -1.12 3.22
CA MET A 260 17.74 -1.63 2.18
C MET A 260 17.62 -3.16 2.24
N ALA A 261 18.72 -3.88 2.55
CA ALA A 261 18.68 -5.33 2.75
C ALA A 261 17.84 -5.70 4.00
N GLU A 262 17.94 -4.95 5.10
CA GLU A 262 17.09 -5.12 6.29
C GLU A 262 15.60 -4.98 5.95
N ALA A 263 15.25 -3.98 5.15
CA ALA A 263 13.89 -3.82 4.66
C ALA A 263 13.42 -5.00 3.79
N LEU A 264 14.29 -5.48 2.88
CA LEU A 264 13.97 -6.63 2.04
C LEU A 264 13.78 -7.93 2.83
N VAL A 265 14.54 -8.14 3.92
CA VAL A 265 14.32 -9.28 4.82
C VAL A 265 12.89 -9.31 5.33
N VAL A 266 12.40 -8.16 5.79
CA VAL A 266 11.02 -8.05 6.34
C VAL A 266 9.98 -8.22 5.24
N LEU A 267 10.15 -7.58 4.08
CA LEU A 267 9.23 -7.72 2.95
C LEU A 267 9.14 -9.17 2.46
N HIS A 268 10.29 -9.82 2.23
CA HIS A 268 10.35 -11.21 1.75
C HIS A 268 9.79 -12.18 2.78
N GLY A 269 10.04 -11.94 4.07
CA GLY A 269 9.44 -12.70 5.17
C GLY A 269 7.92 -12.63 5.22
N ALA A 270 7.34 -11.49 4.78
CA ALA A 270 5.90 -11.32 4.62
C ALA A 270 5.36 -11.83 3.27
N GLY A 271 6.21 -12.46 2.43
CA GLY A 271 5.83 -12.95 1.10
C GLY A 271 5.70 -11.85 0.03
N VAL A 272 6.20 -10.64 0.32
CA VAL A 272 6.13 -9.49 -0.59
C VAL A 272 7.46 -9.30 -1.29
N LEU A 273 7.45 -9.27 -2.62
CA LEU A 273 8.59 -8.84 -3.44
C LEU A 273 8.42 -7.37 -3.82
N HIS A 274 9.51 -6.61 -3.82
CA HIS A 274 9.45 -5.18 -4.17
C HIS A 274 9.23 -4.95 -5.67
N ARG A 275 10.00 -5.66 -6.52
CA ARG A 275 9.92 -5.71 -7.99
C ARG A 275 10.26 -4.42 -8.76
N ASP A 276 10.19 -3.25 -8.15
CA ASP A 276 10.53 -1.96 -8.76
C ASP A 276 11.54 -1.17 -7.93
N LEU A 277 12.60 -1.87 -7.47
CA LEU A 277 13.71 -1.20 -6.78
C LEU A 277 14.48 -0.30 -7.74
N LYS A 278 14.52 0.99 -7.39
CA LYS A 278 15.26 2.04 -8.10
C LYS A 278 15.56 3.20 -7.14
N PRO A 279 16.54 4.06 -7.40
CA PRO A 279 16.87 5.17 -6.49
C PRO A 279 15.70 6.12 -6.20
N GLY A 280 14.72 6.22 -7.11
CA GLY A 280 13.50 7.02 -6.90
C GLY A 280 12.53 6.41 -5.89
N ASN A 281 12.64 5.10 -5.60
CA ASN A 281 11.83 4.40 -4.60
C ASN A 281 12.61 4.17 -3.28
N VAL A 282 13.74 4.86 -3.11
CA VAL A 282 14.55 4.89 -1.89
C VAL A 282 14.57 6.32 -1.37
N MET A 283 13.78 6.59 -0.34
CA MET A 283 13.67 7.91 0.26
C MET A 283 14.68 8.12 1.37
N LEU A 284 14.99 9.37 1.68
CA LEU A 284 15.87 9.76 2.77
C LEU A 284 15.03 10.25 3.96
N ARG A 285 15.09 9.51 5.08
CA ARG A 285 14.49 9.98 6.34
C ARG A 285 15.37 11.05 6.97
N ASP A 286 16.67 10.81 6.98
CA ASP A 286 17.69 11.75 7.41
C ASP A 286 18.99 11.57 6.58
N GLU A 287 20.11 12.15 7.02
CA GLU A 287 21.39 12.04 6.33
C GLU A 287 21.98 10.63 6.32
N SER A 288 21.58 9.76 7.23
CA SER A 288 22.14 8.42 7.46
C SER A 288 21.13 7.29 7.28
N SER A 289 19.87 7.60 7.02
CA SER A 289 18.78 6.63 7.02
C SER A 289 17.98 6.68 5.73
N VAL A 290 17.81 5.52 5.10
CA VAL A 290 17.01 5.31 3.89
C VAL A 290 15.78 4.48 4.16
N VAL A 291 14.75 4.69 3.34
CA VAL A 291 13.43 4.07 3.48
C VAL A 291 12.93 3.62 2.11
N LEU A 292 12.50 2.37 1.99
CA LEU A 292 11.86 1.86 0.78
C LEU A 292 10.39 2.29 0.71
N ILE A 293 9.98 2.73 -0.48
CA ILE A 293 8.58 3.05 -0.81
C ILE A 293 8.11 2.23 -2.00
N ASP A 294 6.81 2.18 -2.25
CA ASP A 294 6.19 1.59 -3.46
C ASP A 294 6.50 0.10 -3.70
N TYR A 295 6.58 -0.71 -2.65
CA TYR A 295 6.83 -2.15 -2.72
C TYR A 295 5.54 -2.94 -3.02
N GLY A 296 5.66 -4.05 -3.77
CA GLY A 296 4.57 -5.00 -4.06
C GLY A 296 3.57 -4.59 -5.13
N LEU A 297 3.49 -3.30 -5.49
CA LEU A 297 2.44 -2.73 -6.34
C LEU A 297 2.59 -2.99 -7.83
N SER A 298 3.82 -3.20 -8.27
CA SER A 298 4.17 -3.25 -9.70
C SER A 298 3.68 -4.50 -10.43
N LYS A 299 3.19 -5.52 -9.72
CA LYS A 299 2.74 -6.76 -10.39
C LYS A 299 1.42 -6.58 -11.15
N HIS A 300 0.59 -5.60 -10.79
CA HIS A 300 -0.79 -5.53 -11.24
C HIS A 300 -1.24 -4.20 -11.85
N ILE A 301 -0.50 -3.12 -11.60
CA ILE A 301 -0.80 -1.79 -12.17
C ILE A 301 0.11 -1.48 -13.38
N GLU A 302 1.33 -2.05 -13.41
CA GLU A 302 2.31 -1.78 -14.46
C GLU A 302 2.78 -3.04 -15.22
N LEU A 303 2.47 -4.25 -14.75
CA LEU A 303 2.92 -5.52 -15.34
C LEU A 303 1.82 -6.28 -16.10
N ASP A 304 0.70 -5.68 -16.42
CA ASP A 304 0.18 -5.84 -17.77
C ASP A 304 1.06 -5.11 -18.83
N VAL A 305 2.25 -4.69 -18.44
CA VAL A 305 3.42 -4.68 -19.33
C VAL A 305 3.87 -6.13 -19.56
N SER A 306 2.93 -7.02 -19.87
CA SER A 306 3.16 -7.95 -20.95
C SER A 306 3.82 -7.11 -22.04
N ILE A 307 4.90 -7.56 -22.59
CA ILE A 307 5.32 -7.23 -23.94
C ILE A 307 4.01 -7.28 -24.74
N THR A 308 3.29 -6.13 -24.73
CA THR A 308 2.11 -5.98 -25.58
C THR A 308 2.63 -6.24 -26.96
N ASN A 309 1.85 -6.88 -27.81
CA ASN A 309 2.19 -7.21 -29.20
C ASN A 309 2.72 -6.03 -30.03
N VAL A 310 3.02 -4.88 -29.42
CA VAL A 310 3.47 -3.62 -30.03
C VAL A 310 4.85 -3.18 -29.54
N GLY A 311 5.53 -3.87 -28.59
CA GLY A 311 6.94 -3.57 -28.24
C GLY A 311 7.19 -2.30 -27.42
N GLU A 312 6.18 -1.70 -26.81
CA GLU A 312 6.35 -0.55 -25.89
C GLU A 312 6.62 -1.05 -24.46
N ILE A 313 7.84 -0.81 -23.99
CA ILE A 313 8.24 -1.05 -22.60
C ILE A 313 8.02 0.26 -21.83
N PHE A 314 7.09 0.25 -20.89
CA PHE A 314 6.85 1.39 -20.00
C PHE A 314 8.00 1.54 -18.99
N GLY A 315 8.67 2.70 -18.99
CA GLY A 315 9.82 3.00 -18.15
C GLY A 315 11.15 2.48 -18.70
N THR A 316 12.24 2.94 -18.12
CA THR A 316 13.59 2.55 -18.56
C THR A 316 14.14 1.47 -17.62
N PRO A 317 14.43 0.25 -18.11
CA PRO A 317 14.72 -0.93 -17.29
C PRO A 317 16.16 -0.96 -16.73
N TYR A 318 16.63 0.16 -16.18
CA TYR A 318 18.02 0.31 -15.70
C TYR A 318 18.34 -0.55 -14.47
N TYR A 319 17.34 -1.00 -13.72
CA TYR A 319 17.53 -1.75 -12.49
C TYR A 319 16.91 -3.15 -12.55
N MET A 320 16.28 -3.47 -13.65
CA MET A 320 15.57 -4.72 -13.89
C MET A 320 16.53 -5.90 -13.93
N SER A 321 16.17 -6.98 -13.24
CA SER A 321 16.97 -8.21 -13.30
C SER A 321 16.85 -8.90 -14.66
N PRO A 322 17.84 -9.73 -15.07
CA PRO A 322 17.80 -10.46 -16.34
C PRO A 322 16.53 -11.30 -16.50
N GLU A 323 16.08 -11.98 -15.45
CA GLU A 323 14.87 -12.80 -15.45
C GLU A 323 13.60 -11.96 -15.61
N GLN A 324 13.50 -10.80 -14.94
CA GLN A 324 12.40 -9.87 -15.15
C GLN A 324 12.33 -9.37 -16.60
N GLY A 325 13.49 -8.98 -17.15
CA GLY A 325 13.58 -8.50 -18.54
C GLY A 325 13.20 -9.54 -19.59
N HIS A 326 13.23 -10.82 -19.24
CA HIS A 326 12.82 -11.94 -20.10
C HIS A 326 11.43 -12.48 -19.78
N GLY A 327 10.68 -11.85 -18.87
CA GLY A 327 9.35 -12.31 -18.48
C GLY A 327 9.34 -13.66 -17.77
N LYS A 328 10.45 -14.05 -17.14
CA LYS A 328 10.56 -15.30 -16.37
C LYS A 328 10.04 -15.09 -14.95
N ASP A 329 9.77 -16.19 -14.25
CA ASP A 329 9.41 -16.14 -12.83
C ASP A 329 10.47 -15.42 -12.01
N THR A 330 10.02 -14.53 -11.13
CA THR A 330 10.84 -13.71 -10.26
C THR A 330 10.68 -14.11 -8.82
N ASP A 331 11.80 -14.10 -8.08
CA ASP A 331 11.83 -14.34 -6.64
C ASP A 331 12.64 -13.25 -5.91
N ALA A 332 12.91 -13.45 -4.62
CA ALA A 332 13.69 -12.54 -3.78
C ALA A 332 15.04 -12.12 -4.39
N ARG A 333 15.64 -12.98 -5.21
CA ARG A 333 16.94 -12.73 -5.85
C ARG A 333 16.85 -11.69 -6.98
N SER A 334 15.67 -11.42 -7.51
CA SER A 334 15.44 -10.32 -8.45
C SER A 334 15.56 -8.95 -7.76
N ASP A 335 15.03 -8.81 -6.54
CA ASP A 335 15.18 -7.59 -5.72
C ASP A 335 16.65 -7.41 -5.30
N ILE A 336 17.35 -8.49 -4.95
CA ILE A 336 18.79 -8.46 -4.62
C ILE A 336 19.60 -7.95 -5.82
N TYR A 337 19.27 -8.36 -7.04
CA TYR A 337 19.92 -7.87 -8.25
C TYR A 337 19.71 -6.36 -8.42
N SER A 338 18.47 -5.90 -8.33
CA SER A 338 18.11 -4.49 -8.44
C SER A 338 18.81 -3.65 -7.39
N LEU A 339 18.88 -4.15 -6.14
CA LEU A 339 19.62 -3.52 -5.05
C LEU A 339 21.12 -3.43 -5.36
N GLY A 340 21.72 -4.47 -5.93
CA GLY A 340 23.11 -4.45 -6.38
C GLY A 340 23.38 -3.41 -7.48
N ILE A 341 22.44 -3.22 -8.41
CA ILE A 341 22.54 -2.17 -9.44
C ILE A 341 22.48 -0.77 -8.83
N ILE A 342 21.59 -0.56 -7.84
CA ILE A 342 21.53 0.70 -7.07
C ILE A 342 22.86 0.93 -6.33
N TYR A 343 23.42 -0.10 -5.69
CA TYR A 343 24.69 -0.01 -4.99
C TYR A 343 25.83 0.37 -5.91
N TYR A 344 25.93 -0.28 -7.09
CA TYR A 344 26.92 0.11 -8.11
C TYR A 344 26.77 1.58 -8.51
N GLU A 345 25.54 2.03 -8.80
CA GLU A 345 25.31 3.44 -9.19
C GLU A 345 25.67 4.41 -8.05
N THR A 346 25.42 4.03 -6.80
CA THR A 346 25.79 4.81 -5.63
C THR A 346 27.29 4.96 -5.49
N LEU A 347 28.05 3.88 -5.71
CA LEU A 347 29.53 3.89 -5.66
C LEU A 347 30.16 4.62 -6.85
N MET A 348 29.64 4.40 -8.05
CA MET A 348 30.24 4.84 -9.30
C MET A 348 29.67 6.13 -9.87
N ARG A 349 28.51 6.60 -9.33
CA ARG A 349 27.74 7.77 -9.80
C ARG A 349 27.29 7.65 -11.28
N ARG A 350 27.22 6.43 -11.78
CA ARG A 350 26.77 6.12 -13.14
C ARG A 350 26.13 4.73 -13.18
N LYS A 351 25.17 4.54 -14.06
CA LYS A 351 24.56 3.23 -14.29
C LYS A 351 25.55 2.26 -14.93
N PRO A 352 25.49 0.96 -14.58
CA PRO A 352 26.38 -0.05 -15.16
C PRO A 352 26.07 -0.32 -16.64
N TYR A 353 24.80 -0.29 -17.00
CA TYR A 353 24.33 -0.59 -18.34
C TYR A 353 23.45 0.54 -18.87
N VAL A 354 23.84 1.13 -19.99
CA VAL A 354 23.11 2.16 -20.72
C VAL A 354 23.11 1.86 -22.21
N ALA A 355 22.01 2.14 -22.89
CA ALA A 355 21.86 1.95 -24.33
C ALA A 355 20.76 2.89 -24.87
N GLY A 356 20.60 2.91 -26.20
CA GLY A 356 19.65 3.79 -26.87
C GLY A 356 18.19 3.34 -26.77
N THR A 357 17.93 2.05 -26.48
CA THR A 357 16.58 1.49 -26.37
C THR A 357 16.42 0.63 -25.13
N PRO A 358 15.20 0.52 -24.57
CA PRO A 358 14.90 -0.34 -23.41
C PRO A 358 15.33 -1.80 -23.65
N MET A 359 15.04 -2.37 -24.82
CA MET A 359 15.42 -3.75 -25.15
C MET A 359 16.95 -3.96 -25.15
N GLN A 360 17.73 -2.98 -25.62
CA GLN A 360 19.18 -3.06 -25.56
C GLN A 360 19.71 -3.00 -24.12
N ILE A 361 19.03 -2.27 -23.22
CA ILE A 361 19.38 -2.23 -21.78
C ILE A 361 19.11 -3.60 -21.15
N ILE A 362 17.94 -4.20 -21.40
CA ILE A 362 17.58 -5.56 -20.94
C ILE A 362 18.62 -6.56 -21.45
N TYR A 363 18.97 -6.51 -22.72
CA TYR A 363 20.00 -7.37 -23.30
C TYR A 363 21.34 -7.22 -22.56
N LYS A 364 21.75 -5.99 -22.23
CA LYS A 364 23.00 -5.75 -21.49
C LYS A 364 22.93 -6.29 -20.07
N HIS A 365 21.80 -6.18 -19.37
CA HIS A 365 21.62 -6.78 -18.06
C HIS A 365 21.82 -8.29 -18.11
N ALA A 366 21.39 -8.96 -19.17
CA ALA A 366 21.53 -10.41 -19.33
C ALA A 366 22.93 -10.86 -19.81
N HIS A 367 23.55 -10.11 -20.73
CA HIS A 367 24.68 -10.64 -21.51
C HIS A 367 26.00 -9.86 -21.38
N SER A 368 25.97 -8.58 -20.97
CA SER A 368 27.21 -7.82 -20.82
C SER A 368 28.01 -8.29 -19.60
N PRO A 369 29.36 -8.20 -19.63
CA PRO A 369 30.19 -8.52 -18.48
C PRO A 369 29.76 -7.73 -17.23
N LEU A 370 30.15 -8.24 -16.04
CA LEU A 370 29.97 -7.49 -14.81
C LEU A 370 30.75 -6.17 -14.87
N PRO A 371 30.19 -5.07 -14.37
CA PRO A 371 30.82 -3.76 -14.49
C PRO A 371 31.99 -3.63 -13.53
N GLU A 372 33.09 -3.11 -13.98
CA GLU A 372 34.29 -2.90 -13.16
C GLU A 372 34.10 -1.73 -12.18
N LEU A 373 34.62 -1.92 -10.97
CA LEU A 373 34.78 -0.84 -9.99
C LEU A 373 36.16 -0.17 -10.16
N ARG A 374 36.25 1.11 -9.75
CA ARG A 374 37.52 1.82 -9.63
C ARG A 374 38.42 1.12 -8.61
N ALA A 375 39.76 1.25 -8.78
CA ALA A 375 40.74 0.55 -7.96
C ALA A 375 40.51 0.73 -6.44
N GLU A 376 40.18 1.95 -6.01
CA GLU A 376 39.92 2.27 -4.61
C GLU A 376 38.64 1.66 -4.04
N LEU A 377 37.76 1.14 -4.89
CA LEU A 377 36.49 0.52 -4.54
C LEU A 377 36.50 -1.01 -4.67
N LYS A 378 37.63 -1.60 -5.05
CA LYS A 378 37.76 -3.05 -5.28
C LYS A 378 37.38 -3.92 -4.08
N ARG A 379 37.51 -3.41 -2.87
CA ARG A 379 37.09 -4.09 -1.63
C ARG A 379 35.58 -4.37 -1.57
N PHE A 380 34.76 -3.61 -2.29
CA PHE A 380 33.31 -3.80 -2.36
C PHE A 380 32.87 -4.74 -3.49
N GLU A 381 33.81 -5.18 -4.33
CA GLU A 381 33.53 -5.94 -5.56
C GLU A 381 32.90 -7.30 -5.28
N GLY A 382 33.36 -8.02 -4.25
CA GLY A 382 32.82 -9.33 -3.88
C GLY A 382 31.35 -9.27 -3.50
N LEU A 383 31.01 -8.31 -2.62
CA LEU A 383 29.63 -8.08 -2.20
C LEU A 383 28.75 -7.70 -3.40
N LEU A 384 29.21 -6.75 -4.23
CA LEU A 384 28.49 -6.28 -5.41
C LEU A 384 28.25 -7.41 -6.43
N TYR A 385 29.29 -8.19 -6.77
CA TYR A 385 29.20 -9.20 -7.82
C TYR A 385 28.27 -10.36 -7.46
N ASN A 386 28.21 -10.69 -6.17
CA ASN A 386 27.22 -11.66 -5.66
C ASN A 386 25.79 -11.12 -5.67
N CYS A 387 25.59 -9.81 -5.70
CA CYS A 387 24.25 -9.26 -5.95
C CYS A 387 23.87 -9.30 -7.43
N ILE A 388 24.79 -8.86 -8.34
CA ILE A 388 24.48 -8.63 -9.75
C ILE A 388 24.90 -9.76 -10.68
N ALA A 389 25.16 -10.96 -10.17
CA ALA A 389 25.43 -12.15 -10.99
C ALA A 389 24.26 -12.36 -11.98
N LYS A 390 24.61 -12.74 -13.23
CA LYS A 390 23.59 -12.92 -14.28
C LYS A 390 22.68 -14.10 -13.99
N ASP A 391 23.28 -15.21 -13.53
CA ASP A 391 22.58 -16.38 -13.05
C ASP A 391 22.08 -16.14 -11.61
N PRO A 392 20.77 -16.20 -11.33
CA PRO A 392 20.23 -16.07 -9.99
C PRO A 392 20.79 -17.04 -8.96
N GLN A 393 21.24 -18.22 -9.40
CA GLN A 393 21.85 -19.24 -8.51
C GLN A 393 23.23 -18.82 -7.98
N ARG A 394 23.87 -17.85 -8.61
CA ARG A 394 25.16 -17.30 -8.19
C ARG A 394 25.04 -16.02 -7.35
N ARG A 395 23.81 -15.57 -7.10
CA ARG A 395 23.52 -14.44 -6.20
C ARG A 395 23.41 -14.93 -4.76
N TYR A 396 23.34 -13.99 -3.81
CA TYR A 396 22.88 -14.31 -2.47
C TYR A 396 21.53 -15.02 -2.54
N GLY A 397 21.37 -16.12 -1.83
CA GLY A 397 20.17 -16.95 -1.88
C GLY A 397 18.94 -16.29 -1.26
N SER A 398 19.17 -15.30 -0.37
CA SER A 398 18.12 -14.52 0.28
C SER A 398 18.63 -13.14 0.72
N ALA A 399 17.72 -12.27 1.12
CA ALA A 399 18.06 -10.95 1.66
C ALA A 399 18.84 -11.03 2.98
N GLU A 400 18.61 -12.07 3.81
CA GLU A 400 19.37 -12.33 5.03
C GLU A 400 20.83 -12.62 4.73
N HIS A 401 21.13 -13.45 3.72
CA HIS A 401 22.52 -13.74 3.32
C HIS A 401 23.25 -12.49 2.82
N LEU A 402 22.55 -11.63 2.06
CA LEU A 402 23.10 -10.34 1.66
C LEU A 402 23.37 -9.44 2.86
N LEU A 403 22.41 -9.38 3.81
CA LEU A 403 22.50 -8.57 5.00
C LEU A 403 23.71 -8.98 5.87
N ASP A 404 23.91 -10.28 6.07
CA ASP A 404 25.04 -10.81 6.84
C ASP A 404 26.38 -10.44 6.19
N ALA A 405 26.50 -10.60 4.86
CA ALA A 405 27.69 -10.22 4.12
C ALA A 405 27.94 -8.69 4.16
N ALA A 406 26.89 -7.87 4.11
CA ALA A 406 27.01 -6.42 4.22
C ALA A 406 27.48 -6.00 5.62
N ARG A 407 26.96 -6.63 6.67
CA ARG A 407 27.38 -6.39 8.07
C ARG A 407 28.83 -6.82 8.34
N GLU A 408 29.26 -7.92 7.75
CA GLU A 408 30.64 -8.38 7.85
C GLU A 408 31.59 -7.36 7.22
N LEU A 409 31.30 -6.95 5.97
CA LEU A 409 32.12 -5.97 5.27
C LEU A 409 32.12 -4.59 5.98
N GLU A 410 31.01 -4.17 6.57
CA GLU A 410 30.90 -2.91 7.33
C GLU A 410 31.80 -2.96 8.59
N ARG A 411 31.86 -4.10 9.29
CA ARG A 411 32.78 -4.31 10.43
C ARG A 411 34.25 -4.24 10.00
N ASP A 412 34.61 -4.97 8.93
CA ASP A 412 35.96 -5.00 8.40
C ASP A 412 36.45 -3.60 8.00
N GLU A 413 35.58 -2.77 7.47
CA GLU A 413 35.89 -1.40 7.07
C GLU A 413 35.98 -0.43 8.27
N MET A 414 35.34 -0.72 9.40
CA MET A 414 35.46 0.06 10.65
C MET A 414 36.73 -0.26 11.43
N GLU A 415 37.28 -1.45 11.25
CA GLU A 415 38.51 -1.93 11.88
C GLU A 415 39.79 -1.45 11.14
N ARG A 416 39.68 -0.95 9.91
CA ARG A 416 40.77 -0.41 9.09
C ARG A 416 41.05 1.06 9.37
#